data_b9fdb2960dd4f5f8aabadfbe71977575
#
_entry.id   b9fdb2960dd4f5f8aabadfbe71977575
#
_cell.length_a   1.000
_cell.length_b   1.000
_cell.length_c   1.000
_cell.angle_alpha   90.00
_cell.angle_beta   90.00
_cell.angle_gamma   90.00
#
_symmetry.space_group_name_H-M   'P 1'
#
loop_
_entity.id
_entity.type
_entity.pdbx_description
1 polymer ?
#
loop_
_entity_poly.entity_id
_entity_poly.type
_entity_poly.pdbx_seq_one_letter_code
_entity_poly.pdbx_strand_id
1 'polypeptide(L)'
;MKMTKIIAALMLVLMTLVVAGCDKDNNQQSNKSTNTVVENKTEKPAEEKIKIKVYFPNSDATKLVAVDKTVKVAGTTKYKAAMDALMEGTDDSKLTTVIPKQAKLLGVTVNGDTAKVDFDKGLIKHFNGGSTGEEFLVGSIVNTLTDFPEIKRVQITIDGRNVETLKGHMDVSKPLSRMDELLK
;
A
#
# COMPACT_ATOMS: atom_id res chain seq x y z
N MET A 1 18.47 37.74 22.46
CA MET A 1 18.79 37.90 23.90
C MET A 1 18.58 36.55 24.57
N LYS A 2 19.70 36.04 25.11
CA LYS A 2 19.89 35.09 26.23
C LYS A 2 19.29 33.68 26.01
N MET A 3 20.07 32.66 25.57
CA MET A 3 21.07 31.94 26.40
C MET A 3 20.51 31.45 27.75
N THR A 4 20.38 30.14 27.92
CA THR A 4 21.04 29.53 29.07
C THR A 4 21.23 28.01 28.82
N LYS A 5 22.48 27.65 28.82
CA LYS A 5 23.10 26.34 29.01
C LYS A 5 22.89 25.88 30.43
N ILE A 6 22.94 24.60 30.74
CA ILE A 6 23.43 23.96 31.98
C ILE A 6 23.35 22.44 31.72
N ILE A 7 24.44 21.75 31.45
CA ILE A 7 25.49 21.15 32.30
C ILE A 7 25.13 19.75 32.78
N ALA A 8 25.94 18.89 32.27
CA ALA A 8 26.46 17.58 32.62
C ALA A 8 26.46 17.20 34.11
N ALA A 9 26.23 15.93 34.39
CA ALA A 9 26.88 15.24 35.50
C ALA A 9 27.03 13.74 35.18
N LEU A 10 28.23 13.40 34.97
CA LEU A 10 29.04 12.23 35.10
C LEU A 10 28.80 11.50 36.45
N MET A 11 28.51 10.22 36.48
CA MET A 11 28.91 9.39 37.58
C MET A 11 29.28 7.98 37.13
N LEU A 12 30.57 7.78 37.19
CA LEU A 12 31.33 6.53 37.09
C LEU A 12 31.29 5.85 38.44
N VAL A 13 30.84 4.60 38.52
CA VAL A 13 31.16 3.71 39.65
C VAL A 13 31.67 2.41 39.14
N LEU A 14 32.95 2.27 39.33
CA LEU A 14 33.75 1.04 39.21
C LEU A 14 33.56 0.24 40.51
N MET A 15 33.21 -1.05 40.41
CA MET A 15 33.47 -1.93 41.52
C MET A 15 33.79 -3.34 41.02
N THR A 16 35.07 -3.62 41.11
CA THR A 16 35.72 -4.91 40.93
C THR A 16 35.50 -5.78 42.19
N LEU A 17 35.17 -7.04 42.07
CA LEU A 17 35.55 -8.04 43.03
C LEU A 17 35.79 -9.39 42.35
N VAL A 18 37.02 -9.82 42.49
CA VAL A 18 37.60 -11.12 42.16
C VAL A 18 37.33 -12.09 43.31
N VAL A 19 36.87 -13.29 43.04
CA VAL A 19 37.14 -14.42 43.92
C VAL A 19 37.48 -15.64 43.08
N ALA A 20 38.69 -16.09 43.25
CA ALA A 20 39.21 -17.36 42.76
C ALA A 20 38.82 -18.50 43.73
N GLY A 21 38.52 -19.66 43.18
CA GLY A 21 38.37 -20.87 43.93
C GLY A 21 38.56 -22.09 43.04
N CYS A 22 39.75 -22.66 43.06
CA CYS A 22 40.04 -24.02 42.55
C CYS A 22 39.53 -25.02 43.56
N ASP A 23 38.95 -26.16 43.17
CA ASP A 23 39.53 -27.47 43.50
C ASP A 23 39.00 -28.61 42.62
N LYS A 24 39.83 -29.62 42.45
CA LYS A 24 39.81 -30.85 41.67
C LYS A 24 38.74 -31.85 42.18
N ASP A 25 38.13 -32.66 41.31
CA ASP A 25 38.54 -34.06 41.07
C ASP A 25 37.59 -34.78 40.07
N ASN A 26 38.23 -35.53 39.19
CA ASN A 26 37.84 -36.64 38.34
C ASN A 26 36.46 -37.28 38.50
N ASN A 27 35.68 -37.40 37.43
CA ASN A 27 35.43 -38.72 36.82
C ASN A 27 34.86 -38.65 35.39
N GLN A 28 35.32 -39.53 34.53
CA GLN A 28 34.94 -39.72 33.14
C GLN A 28 33.46 -40.13 33.01
N GLN A 29 32.72 -39.46 32.12
CA GLN A 29 31.86 -40.22 31.20
C GLN A 29 31.45 -39.35 30.00
N SER A 30 31.82 -39.84 28.85
CA SER A 30 31.50 -39.35 27.51
C SER A 30 30.00 -39.08 27.34
N ASN A 31 29.64 -37.84 27.02
CA ASN A 31 28.43 -37.58 26.25
C ASN A 31 28.65 -36.41 25.30
N LYS A 32 28.60 -36.76 24.07
CA LYS A 32 28.69 -35.92 22.85
C LYS A 32 27.58 -34.87 22.87
N SER A 33 27.91 -33.67 23.33
CA SER A 33 26.99 -32.53 23.21
C SER A 33 27.14 -31.88 21.84
N THR A 34 26.21 -32.18 21.00
CA THR A 34 26.03 -31.53 19.70
C THR A 34 25.66 -30.08 19.97
N ASN A 35 26.59 -29.16 19.71
CA ASN A 35 26.28 -27.74 19.64
C ASN A 35 25.36 -27.52 18.45
N THR A 36 24.05 -27.43 18.71
CA THR A 36 23.10 -26.90 17.75
C THR A 36 23.27 -25.39 17.73
N VAL A 37 24.00 -24.92 16.75
CA VAL A 37 23.99 -23.51 16.36
C VAL A 37 22.56 -23.21 15.92
N VAL A 38 21.81 -22.48 16.72
CA VAL A 38 20.51 -21.92 16.31
C VAL A 38 20.84 -20.82 15.31
N GLU A 39 20.86 -21.19 14.05
CA GLU A 39 20.88 -20.27 12.93
C GLU A 39 19.56 -19.51 12.96
N ASN A 40 19.61 -18.26 13.41
CA ASN A 40 18.49 -17.33 13.37
C ASN A 40 18.20 -17.01 11.89
N LYS A 41 17.45 -17.91 11.24
CA LYS A 41 16.93 -17.70 9.89
C LYS A 41 15.92 -16.56 10.00
N THR A 42 16.33 -15.36 9.62
CA THR A 42 15.42 -14.25 9.41
C THR A 42 14.46 -14.67 8.30
N GLU A 43 13.31 -15.18 8.66
CA GLU A 43 12.26 -15.51 7.70
C GLU A 43 11.83 -14.21 7.02
N LYS A 44 12.14 -14.11 5.72
CA LYS A 44 11.56 -13.13 4.81
C LYS A 44 10.03 -13.25 4.95
N PRO A 45 9.29 -12.13 5.19
CA PRO A 45 7.85 -12.20 5.30
C PRO A 45 7.27 -12.99 4.15
N ALA A 46 6.44 -13.99 4.45
CA ALA A 46 5.80 -14.82 3.43
C ALA A 46 5.03 -13.90 2.47
N GLU A 47 5.28 -14.04 1.17
CA GLU A 47 4.57 -13.29 0.14
C GLU A 47 3.12 -13.77 0.12
N GLU A 48 2.23 -13.05 0.78
CA GLU A 48 0.80 -13.33 0.74
C GLU A 48 0.26 -12.95 -0.65
N LYS A 49 -0.46 -13.87 -1.29
CA LYS A 49 -1.17 -13.63 -2.54
C LYS A 49 -2.66 -13.58 -2.27
N ILE A 50 -3.31 -12.52 -2.73
CA ILE A 50 -4.76 -12.35 -2.62
C ILE A 50 -5.41 -12.23 -3.99
N LYS A 51 -6.66 -12.68 -4.09
CA LYS A 51 -7.52 -12.45 -5.27
C LYS A 51 -8.27 -11.14 -5.06
N ILE A 52 -8.31 -10.32 -6.10
CA ILE A 52 -9.00 -9.03 -6.13
C ILE A 52 -9.73 -8.87 -7.45
N LYS A 53 -10.70 -7.95 -7.50
CA LYS A 53 -11.30 -7.45 -8.73
C LYS A 53 -10.77 -6.08 -9.07
N VAL A 54 -10.45 -5.88 -10.34
CA VAL A 54 -10.02 -4.60 -10.89
C VAL A 54 -10.98 -4.25 -12.04
N TYR A 55 -11.41 -2.99 -12.10
CA TYR A 55 -12.48 -2.58 -13.00
C TYR A 55 -11.92 -1.75 -14.17
N PHE A 56 -12.16 -2.23 -15.39
CA PHE A 56 -11.76 -1.55 -16.63
C PHE A 56 -12.97 -1.24 -17.50
N PRO A 57 -13.00 -0.10 -18.19
CA PRO A 57 -14.00 0.12 -19.23
C PRO A 57 -13.91 -0.91 -20.34
N ASN A 58 -15.03 -1.32 -20.88
CA ASN A 58 -15.03 -2.04 -22.17
C ASN A 58 -14.56 -1.11 -23.32
N SER A 59 -14.17 -1.71 -24.44
CA SER A 59 -13.65 -0.97 -25.61
C SER A 59 -14.61 0.10 -26.15
N ASP A 60 -15.92 -0.09 -25.95
CA ASP A 60 -16.97 0.82 -26.42
C ASP A 60 -17.28 1.94 -25.43
N ALA A 61 -16.60 1.95 -24.27
CA ALA A 61 -16.80 2.92 -23.20
C ALA A 61 -18.28 3.05 -22.76
N THR A 62 -18.96 1.90 -22.62
CA THR A 62 -20.37 1.85 -22.18
C THR A 62 -20.53 1.31 -20.77
N LYS A 63 -19.56 0.53 -20.28
CA LYS A 63 -19.58 -0.03 -18.92
C LYS A 63 -18.22 -0.42 -18.40
N LEU A 64 -18.12 -0.58 -17.10
CA LEU A 64 -16.96 -1.20 -16.43
C LEU A 64 -17.14 -2.72 -16.36
N VAL A 65 -16.05 -3.43 -16.60
CA VAL A 65 -15.94 -4.88 -16.50
C VAL A 65 -15.00 -5.25 -15.38
N ALA A 66 -15.44 -6.10 -14.46
CA ALA A 66 -14.62 -6.64 -13.40
C ALA A 66 -13.67 -7.72 -13.94
N VAL A 67 -12.40 -7.60 -13.63
CA VAL A 67 -11.35 -8.56 -13.98
C VAL A 67 -10.73 -9.11 -12.70
N ASP A 68 -10.76 -10.44 -12.55
CA ASP A 68 -10.09 -11.09 -11.42
C ASP A 68 -8.57 -11.06 -11.62
N LYS A 69 -7.85 -10.54 -10.63
CA LYS A 69 -6.38 -10.55 -10.60
C LYS A 69 -5.88 -11.17 -9.30
N THR A 70 -4.71 -11.79 -9.35
CA THR A 70 -4.00 -12.27 -8.16
C THR A 70 -2.80 -11.37 -7.93
N VAL A 71 -2.76 -10.69 -6.79
CA VAL A 71 -1.70 -9.75 -6.42
C VAL A 71 -0.92 -10.20 -5.19
N LYS A 72 0.33 -9.78 -5.10
CA LYS A 72 1.19 -9.99 -3.93
C LYS A 72 1.08 -8.78 -2.99
N VAL A 73 0.93 -9.04 -1.69
CA VAL A 73 0.82 -8.00 -0.64
C VAL A 73 2.07 -7.91 0.23
N ALA A 74 3.22 -8.41 -0.24
CA ALA A 74 4.47 -8.30 0.50
C ALA A 74 4.92 -6.83 0.63
N GLY A 75 4.95 -6.32 1.86
CA GLY A 75 5.41 -4.96 2.16
C GLY A 75 4.49 -3.82 1.69
N THR A 76 3.25 -4.13 1.29
CA THR A 76 2.25 -3.14 0.87
C THR A 76 0.87 -3.50 1.40
N THR A 77 -0.08 -2.56 1.35
CA THR A 77 -1.47 -2.86 1.69
C THR A 77 -2.20 -3.50 0.50
N LYS A 78 -3.24 -4.30 0.78
CA LYS A 78 -4.09 -4.89 -0.28
C LYS A 78 -4.72 -3.83 -1.18
N TYR A 79 -5.06 -2.67 -0.63
CA TYR A 79 -5.65 -1.54 -1.39
C TYR A 79 -4.64 -0.93 -2.36
N LYS A 80 -3.40 -0.73 -1.90
CA LYS A 80 -2.33 -0.26 -2.79
C LYS A 80 -2.03 -1.28 -3.88
N ALA A 81 -1.96 -2.57 -3.53
CA ALA A 81 -1.75 -3.64 -4.50
C ALA A 81 -2.87 -3.69 -5.57
N ALA A 82 -4.13 -3.43 -5.18
CA ALA A 82 -5.24 -3.34 -6.12
C ALA A 82 -5.10 -2.13 -7.07
N MET A 83 -4.69 -0.98 -6.53
CA MET A 83 -4.45 0.21 -7.36
C MET A 83 -3.24 0.04 -8.28
N ASP A 84 -2.15 -0.59 -7.80
CA ASP A 84 -1.00 -0.93 -8.65
C ASP A 84 -1.44 -1.84 -9.81
N ALA A 85 -2.29 -2.86 -9.54
CA ALA A 85 -2.83 -3.75 -10.56
C ALA A 85 -3.78 -3.04 -11.55
N LEU A 86 -4.53 -2.02 -11.13
CA LEU A 86 -5.31 -1.16 -12.03
C LEU A 86 -4.39 -0.33 -12.92
N MET A 87 -3.30 0.22 -12.38
CA MET A 87 -2.33 1.03 -13.11
C MET A 87 -1.49 0.23 -14.10
N GLU A 88 -1.21 -1.05 -13.83
CA GLU A 88 -0.60 -1.97 -14.80
C GLU A 88 -1.43 -2.07 -16.08
N GLY A 89 -2.76 -1.91 -15.94
CA GLY A 89 -3.69 -1.99 -17.05
C GLY A 89 -4.08 -3.43 -17.38
N THR A 90 -4.47 -3.64 -18.63
CA THR A 90 -4.96 -4.92 -19.14
C THR A 90 -4.42 -5.18 -20.54
N ASP A 91 -4.15 -6.46 -20.85
CA ASP A 91 -3.77 -6.93 -22.19
C ASP A 91 -5.01 -7.41 -22.98
N ASP A 92 -6.19 -7.41 -22.37
CA ASP A 92 -7.44 -7.75 -23.06
C ASP A 92 -7.85 -6.62 -24.00
N SER A 93 -7.83 -6.88 -25.31
CA SER A 93 -8.20 -5.91 -26.35
C SER A 93 -9.66 -5.44 -26.30
N LYS A 94 -10.52 -6.12 -25.52
CA LYS A 94 -11.91 -5.71 -25.28
C LYS A 94 -12.05 -4.69 -24.15
N LEU A 95 -10.96 -4.39 -23.47
CA LEU A 95 -10.92 -3.50 -22.30
C LEU A 95 -9.96 -2.34 -22.55
N THR A 96 -10.18 -1.24 -21.83
CA THR A 96 -9.38 -0.02 -21.95
C THR A 96 -8.65 0.31 -20.67
N THR A 97 -7.34 0.51 -20.75
CA THR A 97 -6.56 1.07 -19.65
C THR A 97 -6.80 2.57 -19.58
N VAL A 98 -7.38 3.07 -18.49
CA VAL A 98 -7.79 4.48 -18.35
C VAL A 98 -6.78 5.35 -17.60
N ILE A 99 -5.97 4.76 -16.72
CA ILE A 99 -4.96 5.51 -15.98
C ILE A 99 -3.74 5.73 -16.90
N PRO A 100 -3.31 6.98 -17.10
CA PRO A 100 -2.13 7.27 -17.92
C PRO A 100 -0.88 6.61 -17.34
N LYS A 101 -0.04 6.05 -18.19
CA LYS A 101 1.25 5.40 -17.78
C LYS A 101 2.21 6.35 -17.06
N GLN A 102 2.07 7.65 -17.27
CA GLN A 102 2.87 8.70 -16.65
C GLN A 102 2.34 9.13 -15.27
N ALA A 103 1.13 8.71 -14.90
CA ALA A 103 0.60 8.94 -13.56
C ALA A 103 1.34 8.07 -12.54
N LYS A 104 1.56 8.61 -11.35
CA LYS A 104 2.17 7.87 -10.23
C LYS A 104 1.18 7.80 -9.08
N LEU A 105 1.01 6.60 -8.52
CA LEU A 105 0.31 6.39 -7.27
C LEU A 105 1.25 6.77 -6.11
N LEU A 106 0.89 7.81 -5.36
CA LEU A 106 1.65 8.26 -4.20
C LEU A 106 1.30 7.45 -2.96
N GLY A 107 0.05 6.95 -2.87
CA GLY A 107 -0.36 6.08 -1.79
C GLY A 107 -1.85 5.79 -1.75
N VAL A 108 -2.20 4.80 -0.92
CA VAL A 108 -3.58 4.51 -0.53
C VAL A 108 -3.63 4.38 0.98
N THR A 109 -4.46 5.18 1.63
CA THR A 109 -4.70 5.13 3.08
C THR A 109 -6.19 4.90 3.35
N VAL A 110 -6.52 4.26 4.47
CA VAL A 110 -7.90 4.00 4.85
C VAL A 110 -8.18 4.61 6.22
N ASN A 111 -9.27 5.34 6.30
CA ASN A 111 -9.79 5.89 7.55
C ASN A 111 -11.28 5.53 7.69
N GLY A 112 -11.58 4.68 8.66
CA GLY A 112 -12.90 4.08 8.78
C GLY A 112 -13.29 3.29 7.52
N ASP A 113 -14.37 3.66 6.87
CA ASP A 113 -14.89 3.05 5.65
C ASP A 113 -14.46 3.77 4.36
N THR A 114 -13.58 4.76 4.46
CA THR A 114 -13.17 5.61 3.34
C THR A 114 -11.71 5.37 2.99
N ALA A 115 -11.46 4.96 1.75
CA ALA A 115 -10.13 4.90 1.17
C ALA A 115 -9.77 6.25 0.52
N LYS A 116 -8.61 6.80 0.88
CA LYS A 116 -8.02 7.96 0.21
C LYS A 116 -6.93 7.45 -0.72
N VAL A 117 -7.07 7.70 -2.01
CA VAL A 117 -6.09 7.37 -3.04
C VAL A 117 -5.45 8.64 -3.55
N ASP A 118 -4.13 8.70 -3.49
CA ASP A 118 -3.35 9.89 -3.85
C ASP A 118 -2.50 9.64 -5.08
N PHE A 119 -2.66 10.49 -6.08
CA PHE A 119 -1.87 10.47 -7.30
C PHE A 119 -1.05 11.75 -7.43
N ASP A 120 0.01 11.68 -8.23
CA ASP A 120 0.71 12.87 -8.67
C ASP A 120 -0.08 13.61 -9.76
N LYS A 121 0.38 14.82 -10.10
CA LYS A 121 -0.20 15.64 -11.20
C LYS A 121 -0.15 14.95 -12.56
N GLY A 122 0.63 13.88 -12.71
CA GLY A 122 0.71 13.09 -13.93
C GLY A 122 -0.64 12.54 -14.34
N LEU A 123 -1.50 12.19 -13.37
CA LEU A 123 -2.87 11.73 -13.63
C LEU A 123 -3.66 12.76 -14.43
N ILE A 124 -3.68 14.03 -13.98
CA ILE A 124 -4.42 15.10 -14.65
C ILE A 124 -3.73 15.51 -15.96
N LYS A 125 -2.39 15.66 -15.91
CA LYS A 125 -1.61 16.21 -17.03
C LYS A 125 -1.66 15.34 -18.28
N HIS A 126 -1.63 14.01 -18.09
CA HIS A 126 -1.51 13.06 -19.20
C HIS A 126 -2.81 12.33 -19.53
N PHE A 127 -3.88 12.61 -18.79
CA PHE A 127 -5.19 12.08 -19.13
C PHE A 127 -5.83 12.88 -20.26
N ASN A 128 -6.23 12.19 -21.35
CA ASN A 128 -6.79 12.78 -22.56
C ASN A 128 -8.24 12.34 -22.81
N GLY A 129 -9.03 12.15 -21.75
CA GLY A 129 -10.45 11.82 -21.85
C GLY A 129 -11.34 13.07 -21.75
N GLY A 130 -12.52 13.02 -22.37
CA GLY A 130 -13.62 13.96 -22.11
C GLY A 130 -14.46 13.50 -20.92
N SER A 131 -15.75 13.96 -20.85
CA SER A 131 -16.67 13.63 -19.73
C SER A 131 -16.81 12.13 -19.49
N THR A 132 -17.10 11.35 -20.51
CA THR A 132 -17.20 9.88 -20.41
C THR A 132 -15.87 9.25 -19.96
N GLY A 133 -14.76 9.73 -20.50
CA GLY A 133 -13.44 9.24 -20.09
C GLY A 133 -13.12 9.52 -18.63
N GLU A 134 -13.44 10.73 -18.13
CA GLU A 134 -13.27 11.09 -16.71
C GLU A 134 -14.16 10.24 -15.81
N GLU A 135 -15.42 10.01 -16.20
CA GLU A 135 -16.34 9.15 -15.46
C GLU A 135 -15.81 7.72 -15.35
N PHE A 136 -15.31 7.14 -16.44
CA PHE A 136 -14.71 5.80 -16.42
C PHE A 136 -13.37 5.75 -15.67
N LEU A 137 -12.55 6.79 -15.72
CA LEU A 137 -11.33 6.89 -14.93
C LEU A 137 -11.66 6.86 -13.43
N VAL A 138 -12.60 7.72 -13.01
CA VAL A 138 -13.05 7.81 -11.62
C VAL A 138 -13.74 6.51 -11.20
N GLY A 139 -14.64 5.99 -12.03
CA GLY A 139 -15.36 4.74 -11.78
C GLY A 139 -14.44 3.52 -11.64
N SER A 140 -13.40 3.42 -12.46
CA SER A 140 -12.39 2.35 -12.35
C SER A 140 -11.68 2.38 -11.00
N ILE A 141 -11.26 3.56 -10.53
CA ILE A 141 -10.61 3.76 -9.24
C ILE A 141 -11.57 3.43 -8.08
N VAL A 142 -12.77 4.03 -8.13
CA VAL A 142 -13.78 3.89 -7.07
C VAL A 142 -14.27 2.46 -6.96
N ASN A 143 -14.64 1.81 -8.07
CA ASN A 143 -15.18 0.45 -8.04
C ASN A 143 -14.12 -0.60 -7.69
N THR A 144 -12.85 -0.38 -8.07
CA THR A 144 -11.74 -1.26 -7.64
C THR A 144 -11.55 -1.23 -6.12
N LEU A 145 -11.59 -0.06 -5.50
CA LEU A 145 -11.41 0.05 -4.04
C LEU A 145 -12.66 -0.31 -3.26
N THR A 146 -13.87 0.00 -3.76
CA THR A 146 -15.12 -0.38 -3.11
C THR A 146 -15.53 -1.84 -3.35
N ASP A 147 -14.74 -2.62 -4.11
CA ASP A 147 -14.92 -4.07 -4.16
C ASP A 147 -14.46 -4.76 -2.86
N PHE A 148 -13.63 -4.10 -2.07
CA PHE A 148 -13.33 -4.52 -0.69
C PHE A 148 -14.53 -4.18 0.21
N PRO A 149 -15.14 -5.18 0.91
CA PRO A 149 -16.39 -4.99 1.66
C PRO A 149 -16.35 -3.91 2.73
N GLU A 150 -15.17 -3.66 3.30
CA GLU A 150 -14.94 -2.65 4.33
C GLU A 150 -14.82 -1.23 3.76
N ILE A 151 -14.59 -1.06 2.45
CA ILE A 151 -14.50 0.26 1.83
C ILE A 151 -15.85 0.63 1.23
N LYS A 152 -16.44 1.70 1.72
CA LYS A 152 -17.74 2.23 1.24
C LYS A 152 -17.58 3.46 0.35
N ARG A 153 -16.47 4.19 0.52
CA ARG A 153 -16.22 5.45 -0.19
C ARG A 153 -14.75 5.58 -0.56
N VAL A 154 -14.50 6.35 -1.61
CA VAL A 154 -13.15 6.64 -2.10
C VAL A 154 -12.99 8.13 -2.29
N GLN A 155 -11.96 8.73 -1.69
CA GLN A 155 -11.52 10.09 -1.92
C GLN A 155 -10.30 10.07 -2.83
N ILE A 156 -10.41 10.70 -3.98
CA ILE A 156 -9.27 10.91 -4.90
C ILE A 156 -8.58 12.23 -4.53
N THR A 157 -7.25 12.20 -4.45
CA THR A 157 -6.45 13.41 -4.19
C THR A 157 -5.30 13.51 -5.18
N ILE A 158 -4.79 14.72 -5.39
CA ILE A 158 -3.65 15.02 -6.24
C ILE A 158 -2.58 15.73 -5.42
N ASP A 159 -1.38 15.17 -5.33
CA ASP A 159 -0.28 15.64 -4.47
C ASP A 159 -0.79 15.91 -3.03
N GLY A 160 -1.58 15.00 -2.48
CA GLY A 160 -2.14 15.05 -1.13
C GLY A 160 -3.32 16.02 -0.94
N ARG A 161 -3.77 16.72 -1.99
CA ARG A 161 -4.83 17.75 -1.92
C ARG A 161 -6.12 17.27 -2.57
N ASN A 162 -7.25 17.63 -1.97
CA ASN A 162 -8.54 17.46 -2.63
C ASN A 162 -8.60 18.38 -3.86
N VAL A 163 -9.21 17.89 -4.93
CA VAL A 163 -9.50 18.64 -6.15
C VAL A 163 -10.98 18.60 -6.42
N GLU A 164 -11.52 19.62 -7.08
CA GLU A 164 -12.95 19.65 -7.44
C GLU A 164 -13.25 18.63 -8.54
N THR A 165 -12.40 18.60 -9.57
CA THR A 165 -12.52 17.69 -10.71
C THR A 165 -11.13 17.23 -11.15
N LEU A 166 -11.04 16.15 -11.93
CA LEU A 166 -9.79 15.78 -12.59
C LEU A 166 -9.62 16.49 -13.94
N LYS A 167 -10.73 16.65 -14.72
CA LYS A 167 -10.74 17.27 -16.04
C LYS A 167 -11.92 18.20 -16.28
N GLY A 168 -12.65 18.57 -15.24
CA GLY A 168 -13.72 19.56 -15.31
C GLY A 168 -15.13 19.02 -15.52
N HIS A 169 -15.33 17.70 -15.47
CA HIS A 169 -16.64 17.11 -15.79
C HIS A 169 -17.31 16.42 -14.59
N MET A 170 -16.54 15.88 -13.66
CA MET A 170 -17.07 15.13 -12.53
C MET A 170 -16.56 15.69 -11.19
N ASP A 171 -17.48 15.98 -10.26
CA ASP A 171 -17.12 16.42 -8.90
C ASP A 171 -16.49 15.27 -8.11
N VAL A 172 -15.23 15.40 -7.76
CA VAL A 172 -14.45 14.48 -6.90
C VAL A 172 -13.98 15.14 -5.61
N SER A 173 -14.53 16.32 -5.28
CA SER A 173 -14.17 17.08 -4.07
C SER A 173 -14.52 16.35 -2.78
N LYS A 174 -15.50 15.43 -2.83
CA LYS A 174 -15.97 14.61 -1.72
C LYS A 174 -15.76 13.12 -2.00
N PRO A 175 -15.70 12.29 -0.94
CA PRO A 175 -15.61 10.84 -1.13
C PRO A 175 -16.80 10.29 -1.93
N LEU A 176 -16.51 9.50 -2.96
CA LEU A 176 -17.46 8.88 -3.86
C LEU A 176 -17.81 7.46 -3.41
N SER A 177 -19.09 7.10 -3.49
CA SER A 177 -19.57 5.74 -3.29
C SER A 177 -19.39 4.92 -4.56
N ARG A 178 -19.55 3.59 -4.46
CA ARG A 178 -19.52 2.68 -5.61
C ARG A 178 -20.46 3.17 -6.72
N MET A 179 -19.98 3.11 -7.94
CA MET A 179 -20.67 3.57 -9.16
C MET A 179 -21.26 2.35 -9.88
N ASP A 180 -22.36 1.81 -9.33
CA ASP A 180 -23.01 0.59 -9.85
C ASP A 180 -23.69 0.82 -11.21
N GLU A 181 -24.03 2.06 -11.53
CA GLU A 181 -24.57 2.46 -12.84
C GLU A 181 -23.60 2.17 -13.99
N LEU A 182 -22.30 2.18 -13.72
CA LEU A 182 -21.27 1.85 -14.70
C LEU A 182 -21.07 0.34 -14.91
N LEU A 183 -21.77 -0.52 -14.17
CA LEU A 183 -21.63 -1.97 -14.27
C LEU A 183 -22.71 -2.64 -15.13
N LYS A 184 -23.66 -1.86 -15.64
CA LYS A 184 -24.86 -2.34 -16.36
C LYS A 184 -24.68 -2.37 -17.87
#